data_cd614e019778d783e54dc6f689e5c6c1
#
_entry.id   cd614e019778d783e54dc6f689e5c6c1
#
_cell.length_a   1.000
_cell.length_b   1.000
_cell.length_c   1.000
_cell.angle_alpha   90.00
_cell.angle_beta   90.00
_cell.angle_gamma   90.00
#
_symmetry.space_group_name_H-M   'P 1'
#
loop_
_entity.id
_entity.type
_entity.pdbx_description
1 polymer ?
#
loop_
_entity_poly.entity_id
_entity_poly.type
_entity_poly.pdbx_seq_one_letter_code
_entity_poly.pdbx_strand_id
1 'polypeptide(L)'
;INKGLTEENILGGAGQAFDGGWNKVKLYFMLGLPTETEEDMKEIAHLAEKVARRYYEIPKDQRHGKCQITASSSFFVPKPFTPFQWAPMCKAEEYMRRAHLVNDEFKEQLNRKSLKYNWHDAEVTVLEGIMARGDRKISKAIEEAYRLGCLFDSWTESFHNELWMQAFENTGVDIDFYNLRERGEDELFPWDFIDIGVTR
;
A
#
# COMPACT_ATOMS: atom_id res chain seq x y z
N ILE A 1 -12.06 2.76 -0.12
CA ILE A 1 -11.96 3.50 -1.40
C ILE A 1 -13.05 2.98 -2.33
N ASN A 2 -14.02 3.81 -2.65
CA ASN A 2 -15.15 3.43 -3.50
C ASN A 2 -14.76 3.47 -5.00
N LYS A 3 -14.20 2.39 -5.51
CA LYS A 3 -13.89 2.23 -6.94
C LYS A 3 -15.02 1.56 -7.73
N GLY A 4 -16.17 1.28 -7.09
CA GLY A 4 -17.29 0.60 -7.73
C GLY A 4 -17.06 -0.86 -8.09
N LEU A 5 -15.97 -1.48 -7.60
CA LEU A 5 -15.70 -2.91 -7.78
C LEU A 5 -16.36 -3.69 -6.63
N THR A 6 -17.17 -4.66 -6.99
CA THR A 6 -17.74 -5.63 -6.03
C THR A 6 -16.96 -6.93 -6.06
N GLU A 7 -17.13 -7.76 -5.03
CA GLU A 7 -16.57 -9.11 -5.00
C GLU A 7 -17.04 -9.92 -6.23
N GLU A 8 -18.30 -9.81 -6.61
CA GLU A 8 -18.85 -10.47 -7.78
C GLU A 8 -18.15 -10.06 -9.07
N ASN A 9 -17.84 -8.77 -9.25
CA ASN A 9 -17.07 -8.29 -10.40
C ASN A 9 -15.67 -8.91 -10.46
N ILE A 10 -15.00 -9.01 -9.30
CA ILE A 10 -13.65 -9.59 -9.21
C ILE A 10 -13.69 -11.08 -9.54
N LEU A 11 -14.62 -11.84 -8.93
CA LEU A 11 -14.76 -13.27 -9.16
C LEU A 11 -15.20 -13.57 -10.60
N GLY A 12 -16.13 -12.79 -11.15
CA GLY A 12 -16.57 -12.90 -12.53
C GLY A 12 -15.44 -12.65 -13.53
N GLY A 13 -14.69 -11.57 -13.35
CA GLY A 13 -13.54 -11.24 -14.20
C GLY A 13 -12.42 -12.30 -14.11
N ALA A 14 -12.11 -12.77 -12.91
CA ALA A 14 -11.14 -13.84 -12.71
C ALA A 14 -11.62 -15.15 -13.37
N GLY A 15 -12.92 -15.48 -13.22
CA GLY A 15 -13.54 -16.65 -13.84
C GLY A 15 -13.41 -16.62 -15.36
N GLN A 16 -13.78 -15.51 -16.01
CA GLN A 16 -13.62 -15.33 -17.45
C GLN A 16 -12.17 -15.50 -17.90
N ALA A 17 -11.20 -14.97 -17.14
CA ALA A 17 -9.79 -15.14 -17.45
C ALA A 17 -9.38 -16.63 -17.37
N PHE A 18 -9.82 -17.35 -16.35
CA PHE A 18 -9.52 -18.77 -16.18
C PHE A 18 -10.16 -19.64 -17.27
N ASP A 19 -11.42 -19.35 -17.63
CA ASP A 19 -12.12 -20.01 -18.74
C ASP A 19 -11.43 -19.75 -20.09
N GLY A 20 -10.77 -18.58 -20.23
CA GLY A 20 -9.91 -18.22 -21.36
C GLY A 20 -8.49 -18.84 -21.32
N GLY A 21 -8.19 -19.70 -20.34
CA GLY A 21 -6.91 -20.42 -20.24
C GLY A 21 -5.83 -19.76 -19.39
N TRP A 22 -6.14 -18.63 -18.74
CA TRP A 22 -5.21 -18.01 -17.78
C TRP A 22 -5.18 -18.80 -16.47
N ASN A 23 -4.06 -18.76 -15.77
CA ASN A 23 -3.89 -19.45 -14.50
C ASN A 23 -3.25 -18.57 -13.42
N LYS A 24 -3.05 -17.28 -13.72
CA LYS A 24 -2.46 -16.31 -12.80
C LYS A 24 -3.33 -15.08 -12.72
N VAL A 25 -3.58 -14.62 -11.47
CA VAL A 25 -4.29 -13.37 -11.17
C VAL A 25 -3.47 -12.59 -10.15
N LYS A 26 -3.37 -11.28 -10.33
CA LYS A 26 -2.77 -10.38 -9.36
C LYS A 26 -3.81 -9.39 -8.86
N LEU A 27 -3.99 -9.35 -7.55
CA LEU A 27 -4.90 -8.45 -6.84
C LEU A 27 -4.06 -7.39 -6.11
N TYR A 28 -4.53 -6.15 -6.14
CA TYR A 28 -3.87 -5.03 -5.47
C TYR A 28 -4.76 -4.48 -4.38
N PHE A 29 -4.19 -4.31 -3.20
CA PHE A 29 -4.84 -3.82 -2.00
C PHE A 29 -4.05 -2.67 -1.38
N MET A 30 -4.67 -2.02 -0.39
CA MET A 30 -4.05 -0.99 0.42
C MET A 30 -4.31 -1.30 1.89
N LEU A 31 -3.30 -1.13 2.74
CA LEU A 31 -3.38 -1.27 4.20
C LEU A 31 -3.11 0.07 4.89
N GLY A 32 -3.69 0.26 6.06
CA GLY A 32 -3.49 1.46 6.86
C GLY A 32 -4.49 2.58 6.56
N LEU A 33 -5.59 2.27 5.88
CA LEU A 33 -6.68 3.22 5.65
C LEU A 33 -7.31 3.66 6.98
N PRO A 34 -7.80 4.91 7.08
CA PRO A 34 -8.61 5.32 8.20
C PRO A 34 -9.79 4.38 8.42
N THR A 35 -10.07 4.04 9.68
CA THR A 35 -11.15 3.13 10.11
C THR A 35 -11.04 1.67 9.69
N GLU A 36 -9.94 1.26 9.05
CA GLU A 36 -9.68 -0.14 8.69
C GLU A 36 -9.60 -1.03 9.94
N THR A 37 -10.37 -2.12 9.94
CA THR A 37 -10.40 -3.11 11.00
C THR A 37 -9.52 -4.32 10.71
N GLU A 38 -9.25 -5.16 11.71
CA GLU A 38 -8.52 -6.42 11.49
C GLU A 38 -9.31 -7.40 10.62
N GLU A 39 -10.62 -7.38 10.71
CA GLU A 39 -11.52 -8.15 9.86
C GLU A 39 -11.41 -7.74 8.40
N ASP A 40 -11.40 -6.42 8.11
CA ASP A 40 -11.21 -5.92 6.74
C ASP A 40 -9.87 -6.39 6.15
N MET A 41 -8.82 -6.40 6.98
CA MET A 41 -7.50 -6.87 6.53
C MET A 41 -7.49 -8.37 6.22
N LYS A 42 -8.16 -9.20 7.02
CA LYS A 42 -8.28 -10.65 6.79
C LYS A 42 -9.08 -10.97 5.53
N GLU A 43 -10.07 -10.15 5.19
CA GLU A 43 -10.86 -10.32 3.96
C GLU A 43 -9.99 -10.27 2.68
N ILE A 44 -8.81 -9.69 2.73
CA ILE A 44 -7.83 -9.75 1.61
C ILE A 44 -7.44 -11.19 1.32
N ALA A 45 -7.15 -11.99 2.35
CA ALA A 45 -6.81 -13.40 2.19
C ALA A 45 -8.02 -14.23 1.76
N HIS A 46 -9.20 -13.94 2.33
CA HIS A 46 -10.45 -14.62 1.98
C HIS A 46 -10.83 -14.37 0.52
N LEU A 47 -10.70 -13.14 0.03
CA LEU A 47 -10.96 -12.83 -1.38
C LEU A 47 -9.98 -13.55 -2.31
N ALA A 48 -8.69 -13.58 -1.98
CA ALA A 48 -7.71 -14.33 -2.75
C ALA A 48 -8.02 -15.84 -2.79
N GLU A 49 -8.49 -16.40 -1.67
CA GLU A 49 -8.95 -17.79 -1.58
C GLU A 49 -10.18 -18.02 -2.45
N LYS A 50 -11.19 -17.13 -2.43
CA LYS A 50 -12.38 -17.23 -3.30
C LYS A 50 -11.99 -17.23 -4.77
N VAL A 51 -11.03 -16.40 -5.17
CA VAL A 51 -10.50 -16.40 -6.54
C VAL A 51 -9.80 -17.72 -6.88
N ALA A 52 -9.02 -18.27 -5.95
CA ALA A 52 -8.38 -19.58 -6.15
C ALA A 52 -9.41 -20.70 -6.28
N ARG A 53 -10.48 -20.70 -5.46
CA ARG A 53 -11.59 -21.67 -5.57
C ARG A 53 -12.24 -21.61 -6.94
N ARG A 54 -12.49 -20.41 -7.49
CA ARG A 54 -13.08 -20.27 -8.83
C ARG A 54 -12.22 -20.95 -9.91
N TYR A 55 -10.88 -20.92 -9.81
CA TYR A 55 -10.00 -21.68 -10.69
C TYR A 55 -10.20 -23.19 -10.50
N TYR A 56 -10.34 -23.66 -9.28
CA TYR A 56 -10.47 -25.09 -8.98
C TYR A 56 -11.86 -25.68 -9.28
N GLU A 57 -12.87 -24.87 -9.58
CA GLU A 57 -14.15 -25.31 -10.14
C GLU A 57 -14.01 -25.85 -11.57
N ILE A 58 -12.99 -25.42 -12.32
CA ILE A 58 -12.69 -25.95 -13.65
C ILE A 58 -12.28 -27.43 -13.52
N PRO A 59 -12.83 -28.35 -14.34
CA PRO A 59 -12.42 -29.74 -14.37
C PRO A 59 -10.90 -29.90 -14.57
N LYS A 60 -10.29 -30.86 -13.87
CA LYS A 60 -8.84 -30.99 -13.80
C LYS A 60 -8.16 -31.15 -15.17
N ASP A 61 -8.81 -31.83 -16.08
CA ASP A 61 -8.36 -32.04 -17.45
C ASP A 61 -8.49 -30.83 -18.37
N GLN A 62 -9.24 -29.80 -17.93
CA GLN A 62 -9.43 -28.54 -18.65
C GLN A 62 -8.60 -27.40 -18.04
N ARG A 63 -7.87 -27.63 -16.94
CA ARG A 63 -7.04 -26.60 -16.29
C ARG A 63 -5.74 -26.36 -17.05
N HIS A 64 -5.42 -25.10 -17.26
CA HIS A 64 -4.20 -24.68 -17.91
C HIS A 64 -3.14 -24.31 -16.85
N GLY A 65 -2.23 -25.25 -16.55
CA GLY A 65 -1.10 -25.05 -15.67
C GLY A 65 -1.45 -24.99 -14.19
N LYS A 66 -0.59 -24.35 -13.38
CA LYS A 66 -0.73 -24.25 -11.93
C LYS A 66 -1.35 -22.90 -11.54
N CYS A 67 -2.43 -22.94 -10.79
CA CYS A 67 -3.06 -21.73 -10.23
C CYS A 67 -2.06 -20.91 -9.41
N GLN A 68 -2.02 -19.61 -9.65
CA GLN A 68 -1.25 -18.66 -8.86
C GLN A 68 -2.04 -17.36 -8.68
N ILE A 69 -2.48 -17.10 -7.47
CA ILE A 69 -3.12 -15.86 -7.08
C ILE A 69 -2.14 -15.07 -6.23
N THR A 70 -1.80 -13.88 -6.67
CA THR A 70 -0.90 -13.00 -5.92
C THR A 70 -1.67 -11.78 -5.43
N ALA A 71 -1.76 -11.61 -4.13
CA ALA A 71 -2.20 -10.36 -3.53
C ALA A 71 -0.98 -9.49 -3.22
N SER A 72 -1.07 -8.21 -3.53
CA SER A 72 -0.01 -7.24 -3.26
C SER A 72 -0.60 -6.03 -2.57
N SER A 73 -0.14 -5.72 -1.36
CA SER A 73 -0.59 -4.56 -0.60
C SER A 73 0.43 -3.44 -0.65
N SER A 74 -0.03 -2.23 -0.96
CA SER A 74 0.68 -0.99 -0.66
C SER A 74 0.20 -0.47 0.70
N PHE A 75 1.02 0.37 1.33
CA PHE A 75 0.58 1.08 2.53
C PHE A 75 -0.03 2.44 2.16
N PHE A 76 -0.99 2.86 2.98
CA PHE A 76 -1.72 4.09 2.75
C PHE A 76 -0.84 5.32 2.96
N VAL A 77 -0.79 6.17 1.94
CA VAL A 77 -0.19 7.51 2.00
C VAL A 77 -1.26 8.52 1.61
N PRO A 78 -1.66 9.43 2.53
CA PRO A 78 -2.62 10.49 2.23
C PRO A 78 -2.02 11.44 1.19
N LYS A 79 -2.57 11.43 0.00
CA LYS A 79 -2.08 12.29 -1.08
C LYS A 79 -2.75 13.66 -1.07
N PRO A 80 -2.04 14.73 -1.46
CA PRO A 80 -2.63 16.03 -1.76
C PRO A 80 -3.84 15.91 -2.69
N PHE A 81 -4.81 16.79 -2.52
CA PHE A 81 -6.03 16.89 -3.33
C PHE A 81 -6.96 15.65 -3.27
N THR A 82 -6.76 14.77 -2.29
CA THR A 82 -7.69 13.65 -2.05
C THR A 82 -8.51 13.89 -0.79
N PRO A 83 -9.68 13.23 -0.65
CA PRO A 83 -10.48 13.31 0.58
C PRO A 83 -9.70 12.87 1.84
N PHE A 84 -8.61 12.16 1.69
CA PHE A 84 -7.79 11.69 2.81
C PHE A 84 -6.59 12.59 3.13
N GLN A 85 -6.43 13.74 2.47
CA GLN A 85 -5.26 14.60 2.69
C GLN A 85 -5.09 15.09 4.15
N TRP A 86 -6.16 15.07 4.96
CA TRP A 86 -6.15 15.42 6.39
C TRP A 86 -5.76 14.24 7.29
N ALA A 87 -5.94 13.01 6.83
CA ALA A 87 -5.74 11.81 7.62
C ALA A 87 -4.26 11.60 7.99
N PRO A 88 -3.96 11.03 9.19
CA PRO A 88 -2.62 10.60 9.54
C PRO A 88 -2.22 9.32 8.80
N MET A 89 -0.93 9.06 8.76
CA MET A 89 -0.36 7.77 8.38
C MET A 89 -0.15 6.90 9.62
N CYS A 90 0.12 5.62 9.41
CA CYS A 90 0.65 4.75 10.46
C CYS A 90 2.19 4.87 10.54
N LYS A 91 2.75 4.48 11.70
CA LYS A 91 4.20 4.21 11.83
C LYS A 91 4.59 2.96 11.05
N ALA A 92 5.88 2.84 10.71
CA ALA A 92 6.39 1.68 9.97
C ALA A 92 6.08 0.35 10.69
N GLU A 93 6.23 0.31 12.01
CA GLU A 93 5.95 -0.89 12.82
C GLU A 93 4.47 -1.31 12.73
N GLU A 94 3.55 -0.33 12.72
CA GLU A 94 2.12 -0.62 12.58
C GLU A 94 1.77 -1.13 11.18
N TYR A 95 2.37 -0.56 10.13
CA TYR A 95 2.23 -1.09 8.77
C TYR A 95 2.71 -2.55 8.68
N MET A 96 3.87 -2.84 9.27
CA MET A 96 4.40 -4.21 9.30
C MET A 96 3.52 -5.15 10.11
N ARG A 97 2.99 -4.71 11.26
CA ARG A 97 2.03 -5.50 12.06
C ARG A 97 0.82 -5.90 11.21
N ARG A 98 0.24 -4.94 10.47
CA ARG A 98 -0.91 -5.17 9.59
C ARG A 98 -0.58 -6.13 8.45
N ALA A 99 0.56 -5.94 7.80
CA ALA A 99 1.02 -6.84 6.74
C ALA A 99 1.22 -8.28 7.25
N HIS A 100 1.79 -8.44 8.44
CA HIS A 100 1.98 -9.75 9.06
C HIS A 100 0.65 -10.40 9.42
N LEU A 101 -0.33 -9.65 9.94
CA LEU A 101 -1.67 -10.16 10.22
C LEU A 101 -2.32 -10.75 8.95
N VAL A 102 -2.26 -10.02 7.84
CA VAL A 102 -2.75 -10.51 6.55
C VAL A 102 -1.97 -11.76 6.11
N ASN A 103 -0.63 -11.72 6.22
CA ASN A 103 0.21 -12.84 5.83
C ASN A 103 -0.07 -14.12 6.63
N ASP A 104 -0.38 -13.98 7.90
CA ASP A 104 -0.74 -15.14 8.76
C ASP A 104 -2.10 -15.69 8.33
N GLU A 105 -3.08 -14.84 8.04
CA GLU A 105 -4.37 -15.27 7.49
C GLU A 105 -4.24 -16.03 6.15
N PHE A 106 -3.30 -15.63 5.29
CA PHE A 106 -2.99 -16.38 4.05
C PHE A 106 -2.50 -17.80 4.31
N LYS A 107 -1.79 -18.04 5.41
CA LYS A 107 -1.28 -19.37 5.78
C LYS A 107 -2.40 -20.34 6.20
N GLU A 108 -3.51 -19.79 6.71
CA GLU A 108 -4.68 -20.58 7.16
C GLU A 108 -5.61 -20.96 6.01
N GLN A 109 -5.44 -20.38 4.80
CA GLN A 109 -6.34 -20.63 3.68
C GLN A 109 -6.15 -22.04 3.10
N LEU A 110 -7.26 -22.63 2.64
CA LEU A 110 -7.31 -24.00 2.09
C LEU A 110 -6.35 -24.18 0.89
N ASN A 111 -6.38 -23.21 -0.03
CA ASN A 111 -5.57 -23.24 -1.25
C ASN A 111 -4.24 -22.47 -1.10
N ARG A 112 -3.70 -22.35 0.11
CA ARG A 112 -2.47 -21.57 0.41
C ARG A 112 -1.30 -21.82 -0.53
N LYS A 113 -1.18 -23.02 -1.10
CA LYS A 113 -0.12 -23.37 -2.09
C LYS A 113 -0.27 -22.64 -3.42
N SER A 114 -1.45 -22.12 -3.70
CA SER A 114 -1.74 -21.31 -4.89
C SER A 114 -1.77 -19.82 -4.61
N LEU A 115 -1.68 -19.43 -3.34
CA LEU A 115 -1.74 -18.05 -2.90
C LEU A 115 -0.33 -17.53 -2.62
N LYS A 116 -0.10 -16.27 -2.99
CA LYS A 116 1.11 -15.52 -2.66
C LYS A 116 0.71 -14.15 -2.17
N TYR A 117 1.30 -13.72 -1.07
CA TYR A 117 1.11 -12.38 -0.53
C TYR A 117 2.43 -11.63 -0.50
N ASN A 118 2.40 -10.37 -0.94
CA ASN A 118 3.52 -9.44 -0.89
C ASN A 118 3.03 -8.09 -0.38
N TRP A 119 3.92 -7.31 0.21
CA TRP A 119 3.66 -5.92 0.59
C TRP A 119 4.85 -5.04 0.27
N HIS A 120 4.61 -3.73 0.23
CA HIS A 120 5.64 -2.74 0.03
C HIS A 120 6.46 -2.54 1.30
N ASP A 121 7.63 -1.93 1.15
CA ASP A 121 8.47 -1.57 2.29
C ASP A 121 7.82 -0.44 3.10
N ALA A 122 7.74 -0.63 4.43
CA ALA A 122 7.10 0.33 5.32
C ALA A 122 7.94 1.59 5.53
N GLU A 123 9.27 1.48 5.56
CA GLU A 123 10.17 2.61 5.73
C GLU A 123 10.20 3.48 4.48
N VAL A 124 10.22 2.86 3.29
CA VAL A 124 10.05 3.58 2.01
C VAL A 124 8.71 4.31 1.97
N THR A 125 7.64 3.69 2.50
CA THR A 125 6.32 4.34 2.58
C THR A 125 6.32 5.55 3.51
N VAL A 126 7.02 5.50 4.64
CA VAL A 126 7.18 6.64 5.54
C VAL A 126 7.90 7.80 4.83
N LEU A 127 8.97 7.48 4.10
CA LEU A 127 9.68 8.47 3.28
C LEU A 127 8.77 9.06 2.19
N GLU A 128 8.00 8.23 1.49
CA GLU A 128 7.01 8.68 0.50
C GLU A 128 6.00 9.66 1.12
N GLY A 129 5.56 9.37 2.34
CA GLY A 129 4.66 10.25 3.10
C GLY A 129 5.23 11.64 3.31
N ILE A 130 6.48 11.73 3.76
CA ILE A 130 7.17 13.00 3.96
C ILE A 130 7.30 13.78 2.65
N MET A 131 7.67 13.11 1.56
CA MET A 131 7.80 13.73 0.24
C MET A 131 6.45 14.23 -0.29
N ALA A 132 5.38 13.47 -0.07
CA ALA A 132 4.04 13.82 -0.55
C ALA A 132 3.35 14.91 0.28
N ARG A 133 3.66 15.02 1.58
CA ARG A 133 2.94 15.85 2.55
C ARG A 133 3.77 17.02 3.09
N GLY A 134 5.06 17.03 2.78
CA GLY A 134 6.01 18.01 3.28
C GLY A 134 5.88 19.39 2.65
N ASP A 135 6.54 20.34 3.25
CA ASP A 135 6.69 21.69 2.75
C ASP A 135 8.13 21.91 2.19
N ARG A 136 8.45 23.15 1.85
CA ARG A 136 9.79 23.51 1.31
C ARG A 136 10.96 23.17 2.23
N LYS A 137 10.75 22.94 3.52
CA LYS A 137 11.82 22.55 4.46
C LYS A 137 12.39 21.18 4.12
N ILE A 138 11.59 20.31 3.52
CA ILE A 138 12.02 18.98 3.10
C ILE A 138 13.16 19.04 2.08
N SER A 139 13.27 20.11 1.30
CA SER A 139 14.38 20.28 0.33
C SER A 139 15.76 20.20 0.98
N LYS A 140 15.90 20.70 2.21
CA LYS A 140 17.16 20.63 2.96
C LYS A 140 17.49 19.20 3.39
N ALA A 141 16.47 18.44 3.78
CA ALA A 141 16.65 17.03 4.14
C ALA A 141 17.02 16.19 2.91
N ILE A 142 16.42 16.47 1.75
CA ILE A 142 16.80 15.81 0.48
C ILE A 142 18.25 16.10 0.11
N GLU A 143 18.69 17.37 0.21
CA GLU A 143 20.08 17.76 -0.05
C GLU A 143 21.04 17.05 0.91
N GLU A 144 20.70 17.00 2.19
CA GLU A 144 21.52 16.34 3.21
C GLU A 144 21.57 14.83 3.00
N ALA A 145 20.44 14.17 2.71
CA ALA A 145 20.39 12.74 2.37
C ALA A 145 21.29 12.42 1.17
N TYR A 146 21.24 13.27 0.12
CA TYR A 146 22.13 13.12 -1.02
C TYR A 146 23.62 13.23 -0.62
N ARG A 147 23.97 14.19 0.24
CA ARG A 147 25.35 14.34 0.78
C ARG A 147 25.80 13.15 1.61
N LEU A 148 24.88 12.51 2.32
CA LEU A 148 25.12 11.29 3.08
C LEU A 148 25.23 10.04 2.20
N GLY A 149 24.86 10.11 0.92
CA GLY A 149 25.01 9.03 -0.04
C GLY A 149 23.71 8.35 -0.44
N CYS A 150 22.54 8.87 -0.08
CA CYS A 150 21.25 8.34 -0.54
C CYS A 150 21.10 8.60 -2.04
N LEU A 151 21.06 7.49 -2.81
CA LEU A 151 20.90 7.50 -4.26
C LEU A 151 20.03 6.30 -4.66
N PHE A 152 19.13 6.51 -5.62
CA PHE A 152 18.28 5.44 -6.16
C PHE A 152 17.35 4.77 -5.12
N ASP A 153 16.83 5.54 -4.18
CA ASP A 153 16.03 5.06 -3.04
C ASP A 153 14.73 4.32 -3.42
N SER A 154 14.33 4.35 -4.70
CA SER A 154 13.23 3.53 -5.22
C SER A 154 13.60 2.05 -5.37
N TRP A 155 14.87 1.71 -5.26
CA TRP A 155 15.37 0.34 -5.33
C TRP A 155 15.72 -0.14 -3.93
N THR A 156 15.10 -1.24 -3.50
CA THR A 156 15.25 -1.76 -2.13
C THR A 156 16.71 -1.98 -1.74
N GLU A 157 17.54 -2.43 -2.68
CA GLU A 157 18.98 -2.64 -2.46
C GLU A 157 19.79 -1.35 -2.28
N SER A 158 19.23 -0.20 -2.69
CA SER A 158 19.87 1.11 -2.58
C SER A 158 19.26 1.99 -1.51
N PHE A 159 18.17 1.57 -0.90
CA PHE A 159 17.47 2.33 0.13
C PHE A 159 18.16 2.18 1.48
N HIS A 160 18.54 3.30 2.08
CA HIS A 160 19.24 3.38 3.37
C HIS A 160 18.43 4.24 4.35
N ASN A 161 17.50 3.61 5.07
CA ASN A 161 16.61 4.31 6.00
C ASN A 161 17.40 5.09 7.07
N GLU A 162 18.48 4.52 7.59
CA GLU A 162 19.32 5.14 8.61
C GLU A 162 19.94 6.47 8.15
N LEU A 163 20.31 6.60 6.88
CA LEU A 163 20.86 7.84 6.33
C LEU A 163 19.75 8.90 6.14
N TRP A 164 18.55 8.49 5.78
CA TRP A 164 17.39 9.39 5.73
C TRP A 164 17.02 9.89 7.11
N MET A 165 17.00 9.03 8.14
CA MET A 165 16.73 9.42 9.52
C MET A 165 17.79 10.42 10.01
N GLN A 166 19.06 10.20 9.70
CA GLN A 166 20.14 11.13 10.00
C GLN A 166 19.96 12.48 9.29
N ALA A 167 19.55 12.46 8.01
CA ALA A 167 19.30 13.70 7.26
C ALA A 167 18.14 14.51 7.85
N PHE A 168 17.08 13.87 8.31
CA PHE A 168 15.98 14.54 9.00
C PHE A 168 16.42 15.13 10.33
N GLU A 169 17.20 14.40 11.13
CA GLU A 169 17.75 14.89 12.39
C GLU A 169 18.66 16.11 12.15
N ASN A 170 19.62 16.02 11.22
CA ASN A 170 20.56 17.10 10.90
C ASN A 170 19.86 18.38 10.43
N THR A 171 18.69 18.25 9.81
CA THR A 171 17.94 19.39 9.24
C THR A 171 16.75 19.83 10.08
N GLY A 172 16.51 19.16 11.22
CA GLY A 172 15.39 19.45 12.11
C GLY A 172 14.02 19.16 11.49
N VAL A 173 13.93 18.20 10.58
CA VAL A 173 12.66 17.75 9.99
C VAL A 173 11.99 16.75 10.93
N ASP A 174 10.82 17.10 11.43
CA ASP A 174 10.01 16.26 12.29
C ASP A 174 9.08 15.37 11.43
N ILE A 175 9.41 14.08 11.37
CA ILE A 175 8.65 13.06 10.62
C ILE A 175 7.24 12.95 11.15
N ASP A 176 7.07 12.93 12.47
CA ASP A 176 5.79 12.74 13.13
C ASP A 176 4.86 13.91 12.83
N PHE A 177 5.40 15.13 12.75
CA PHE A 177 4.65 16.31 12.36
C PHE A 177 4.04 16.19 10.96
N TYR A 178 4.79 15.66 9.99
CA TYR A 178 4.28 15.54 8.60
C TYR A 178 3.38 14.33 8.41
N ASN A 179 3.69 13.19 9.02
CA ASN A 179 3.07 11.91 8.69
C ASN A 179 2.00 11.47 9.68
N LEU A 180 2.24 11.63 11.00
CA LEU A 180 1.44 10.93 12.01
C LEU A 180 0.31 11.75 12.60
N ARG A 181 0.32 13.07 12.44
CA ARG A 181 -0.77 13.88 12.96
C ARG A 181 -1.93 13.98 11.97
N GLU A 182 -3.13 13.98 12.49
CA GLU A 182 -4.29 14.46 11.77
C GLU A 182 -4.18 15.97 11.55
N ARG A 183 -4.54 16.45 10.37
CA ARG A 183 -4.50 17.87 10.02
C ARG A 183 -5.86 18.50 10.19
N GLY A 184 -5.88 19.74 10.68
CA GLY A 184 -7.14 20.49 10.85
C GLY A 184 -7.74 20.90 9.50
N GLU A 185 -9.07 21.00 9.46
CA GLU A 185 -9.79 21.44 8.26
C GLU A 185 -9.41 22.86 7.83
N ASP A 186 -9.09 23.73 8.79
CA ASP A 186 -8.66 25.13 8.57
C ASP A 186 -7.17 25.27 8.32
N GLU A 187 -6.40 24.18 8.34
CA GLU A 187 -4.97 24.23 8.10
C GLU A 187 -4.66 24.50 6.62
N LEU A 188 -3.77 25.46 6.37
CA LEU A 188 -3.27 25.74 5.02
C LEU A 188 -2.18 24.74 4.66
N PHE A 189 -2.41 24.04 3.58
CA PHE A 189 -1.45 23.05 3.08
C PHE A 189 -0.47 23.66 2.07
N PRO A 190 0.73 23.09 1.93
CA PRO A 190 1.72 23.57 0.98
C PRO A 190 1.26 23.59 -0.49
N TRP A 191 0.20 22.87 -0.82
CA TRP A 191 -0.38 22.75 -2.16
C TRP A 191 -1.68 23.53 -2.38
N ASP A 192 -2.22 24.22 -1.35
CA ASP A 192 -3.52 24.93 -1.45
C ASP A 192 -3.51 26.10 -2.43
N PHE A 193 -2.33 26.56 -2.85
CA PHE A 193 -2.20 27.61 -3.88
C PHE A 193 -2.38 27.06 -5.31
N ILE A 194 -2.49 25.75 -5.48
CA ILE A 194 -2.68 25.10 -6.78
C ILE A 194 -4.18 24.86 -6.99
N ASP A 195 -4.75 25.51 -7.98
CA ASP A 195 -6.15 25.26 -8.37
C ASP A 195 -6.21 24.04 -9.29
N ILE A 196 -6.94 23.01 -8.83
CA ILE A 196 -7.20 21.78 -9.61
C ILE A 196 -8.65 21.71 -10.12
N GLY A 197 -9.42 22.80 -9.99
CA GLY A 197 -10.82 22.87 -10.42
C GLY A 197 -11.81 22.11 -9.48
N VAL A 198 -11.37 21.71 -8.29
CA VAL A 198 -12.20 21.08 -7.25
C VAL A 198 -12.09 21.90 -5.97
N THR A 199 -13.24 22.27 -5.40
CA THR A 199 -13.27 22.96 -4.10
C THR A 199 -12.85 21.99 -2.98
N ARG A 200 -12.22 22.57 -1.96
CA ARG A 200 -11.78 21.86 -0.76
C ARG A 200 -12.95 21.42 0.09
#